data_3d1e4c66fdd883f8c1de03c32cee662a
#
_entry.id   3d1e4c66fdd883f8c1de03c32cee662a
#
_cell.length_a   1.000
_cell.length_b   1.000
_cell.length_c   1.000
_cell.angle_alpha   90.00
_cell.angle_beta   90.00
_cell.angle_gamma   90.00
#
_symmetry.space_group_name_H-M   'P 1'
#
loop_
_entity.id
_entity.type
_entity.pdbx_description
1 polymer ?
#
loop_
_entity_poly.entity_id
_entity_poly.type
_entity_poly.pdbx_seq_one_letter_code
_entity_poly.pdbx_strand_id
1 'polypeptide(L)'
;MRNNLCATADINFELKTLDMKKNDISKEQIAELFATLNRRVENSNGQPKYKWEDVQKKLEKHPSKIWSLYKMEETGGEPNIIGYDSNSKEYIFCDCSTESPKGRRSLCYDDAALNARKENKPKGSALSMADEMGIELLDEEQYFELQELGNFDIKTSSWVLTDSEIRNKGGALFGDSRYGRTFIYHNGAESYYAARGFRGILRV
;
A
#
# COMPACT_ATOMS: atom_id res chain seq x y z
N MET A 1 -33.22 9.72 35.83
CA MET A 1 -32.68 9.74 34.50
C MET A 1 -31.46 10.66 34.45
N ARG A 2 -30.31 10.17 34.80
CA ARG A 2 -28.97 10.80 34.59
C ARG A 2 -27.97 9.65 34.72
N ASN A 3 -27.25 9.37 33.65
CA ASN A 3 -25.97 8.65 33.57
C ASN A 3 -25.89 7.77 32.30
N ASN A 4 -25.76 8.42 31.11
CA ASN A 4 -25.30 7.70 29.92
C ASN A 4 -24.51 8.60 28.94
N LEU A 5 -24.00 9.76 29.37
CA LEU A 5 -23.25 10.70 28.51
C LEU A 5 -21.73 10.69 28.78
N CYS A 6 -21.25 9.99 29.81
CA CYS A 6 -19.82 9.99 30.14
C CYS A 6 -19.03 8.84 29.50
N ALA A 7 -19.67 7.69 29.27
CA ALA A 7 -18.97 6.49 28.75
C ALA A 7 -18.56 6.57 27.28
N THR A 8 -19.27 7.35 26.46
CA THR A 8 -18.97 7.46 25.00
C THR A 8 -17.82 8.44 24.70
N ALA A 9 -17.60 9.41 25.57
CA ALA A 9 -16.48 10.37 25.41
C ALA A 9 -15.14 9.73 25.76
N ASP A 10 -15.10 8.90 26.81
CA ASP A 10 -13.89 8.21 27.25
C ASP A 10 -13.42 7.14 26.25
N ILE A 11 -14.36 6.39 25.66
CA ILE A 11 -14.05 5.39 24.64
C ILE A 11 -13.49 6.03 23.37
N ASN A 12 -14.05 7.16 22.94
CA ASN A 12 -13.55 7.90 21.78
C ASN A 12 -12.18 8.58 22.03
N PHE A 13 -11.90 8.94 23.28
CA PHE A 13 -10.60 9.49 23.67
C PHE A 13 -9.53 8.39 23.76
N GLU A 14 -9.88 7.22 24.31
CA GLU A 14 -8.97 6.05 24.34
C GLU A 14 -8.70 5.50 22.94
N LEU A 15 -9.70 5.41 22.05
CA LEU A 15 -9.51 5.01 20.65
C LEU A 15 -8.62 5.99 19.89
N LYS A 16 -8.81 7.31 20.07
CA LYS A 16 -7.92 8.32 19.47
C LYS A 16 -6.50 8.28 20.03
N THR A 17 -6.32 8.00 21.32
CA THR A 17 -4.99 7.84 21.93
C THR A 17 -4.31 6.53 21.57
N LEU A 18 -5.06 5.46 21.31
CA LEU A 18 -4.51 4.21 20.75
C LEU A 18 -4.07 4.38 19.28
N ASP A 19 -4.86 5.07 18.46
CA ASP A 19 -4.48 5.39 17.08
C ASP A 19 -3.23 6.31 17.03
N MET A 20 -3.11 7.28 17.93
CA MET A 20 -1.93 8.12 18.01
C MET A 20 -0.66 7.39 18.44
N LYS A 21 -0.76 6.32 19.25
CA LYS A 21 0.40 5.47 19.63
C LYS A 21 0.81 4.49 18.54
N LYS A 22 -0.09 4.13 17.63
CA LYS A 22 0.18 3.19 16.52
C LYS A 22 0.93 3.88 15.36
N ASN A 23 0.87 5.20 15.26
CA ASN A 23 1.40 6.00 14.15
C ASN A 23 2.52 6.96 14.58
N ASP A 24 3.31 6.60 15.60
CA ASP A 24 4.38 7.49 16.12
C ASP A 24 5.65 7.30 15.27
N ILE A 25 5.93 8.30 14.45
CA ILE A 25 7.14 8.40 13.62
C ILE A 25 7.94 9.62 14.10
N SER A 26 9.25 9.43 14.33
CA SER A 26 10.10 10.50 14.84
C SER A 26 10.33 11.61 13.81
N LYS A 27 10.69 12.80 14.27
CA LYS A 27 11.01 13.92 13.36
C LYS A 27 12.18 13.60 12.45
N GLU A 28 13.15 12.85 12.95
CA GLU A 28 14.33 12.39 12.20
C GLU A 28 13.91 11.42 11.08
N GLN A 29 13.01 10.48 11.37
CA GLN A 29 12.47 9.54 10.39
C GLN A 29 11.65 10.27 9.30
N ILE A 30 10.86 11.29 9.68
CA ILE A 30 10.13 12.12 8.71
C ILE A 30 11.12 12.88 7.81
N ALA A 31 12.16 13.46 8.36
CA ALA A 31 13.17 14.18 7.60
C ALA A 31 13.91 13.27 6.60
N GLU A 32 14.26 12.05 7.02
CA GLU A 32 14.89 11.05 6.16
C GLU A 32 13.95 10.58 5.04
N LEU A 33 12.68 10.31 5.37
CA LEU A 33 11.64 9.98 4.39
C LEU A 33 11.50 11.10 3.34
N PHE A 34 11.36 12.36 3.80
CA PHE A 34 11.20 13.49 2.89
C PHE A 34 12.42 13.70 1.99
N ALA A 35 13.63 13.54 2.52
CA ALA A 35 14.85 13.60 1.71
C ALA A 35 14.89 12.49 0.64
N THR A 36 14.40 11.29 0.99
CA THR A 36 14.33 10.16 0.06
C THR A 36 13.28 10.38 -1.03
N LEU A 37 12.08 10.82 -0.66
CA LEU A 37 10.99 11.13 -1.60
C LEU A 37 11.37 12.28 -2.53
N ASN A 38 11.96 13.37 -2.00
CA ASN A 38 12.43 14.49 -2.80
C ASN A 38 13.41 14.02 -3.90
N ARG A 39 14.41 13.22 -3.52
CA ARG A 39 15.39 12.69 -4.48
C ARG A 39 14.73 11.87 -5.60
N ARG A 40 13.68 11.09 -5.27
CA ARG A 40 12.93 10.31 -6.27
C ARG A 40 12.13 11.21 -7.20
N VAL A 41 11.45 12.22 -6.66
CA VAL A 41 10.67 13.20 -7.46
C VAL A 41 11.59 13.95 -8.43
N GLU A 42 12.77 14.40 -7.97
CA GLU A 42 13.74 15.10 -8.82
C GLU A 42 14.34 14.21 -9.93
N ASN A 43 14.51 12.90 -9.64
CA ASN A 43 15.13 11.94 -10.58
C ASN A 43 14.11 11.18 -11.43
N SER A 44 12.83 11.53 -11.41
CA SER A 44 11.78 10.86 -12.18
C SER A 44 11.92 11.15 -13.67
N ASN A 45 12.63 10.29 -14.39
CA ASN A 45 12.78 10.36 -15.84
C ASN A 45 11.44 10.12 -16.55
N GLY A 46 10.94 11.12 -17.28
CA GLY A 46 9.75 11.01 -18.13
C GLY A 46 8.40 11.17 -17.42
N GLN A 47 8.37 11.36 -16.14
CA GLN A 47 7.15 11.68 -15.37
C GLN A 47 6.90 13.19 -15.30
N PRO A 48 5.67 13.66 -15.08
CA PRO A 48 5.41 15.07 -14.80
C PRO A 48 6.33 15.55 -13.68
N LYS A 49 7.06 16.62 -13.93
CA LYS A 49 7.95 17.19 -12.90
C LYS A 49 7.10 17.93 -11.88
N TYR A 50 6.90 17.31 -10.73
CA TYR A 50 6.27 17.94 -9.58
C TYR A 50 7.30 18.73 -8.78
N LYS A 51 6.91 19.87 -8.24
CA LYS A 51 7.74 20.60 -7.28
C LYS A 51 7.62 19.94 -5.93
N TRP A 52 8.73 19.50 -5.37
CA TRP A 52 8.76 18.83 -4.07
C TRP A 52 8.12 19.68 -2.97
N GLU A 53 8.36 21.00 -2.98
CA GLU A 53 7.80 21.91 -1.99
C GLU A 53 6.27 21.88 -1.93
N ASP A 54 5.60 21.68 -3.07
CA ASP A 54 4.14 21.60 -3.13
C ASP A 54 3.65 20.24 -2.59
N VAL A 55 4.36 19.16 -2.91
CA VAL A 55 4.12 17.81 -2.38
C VAL A 55 4.30 17.81 -0.86
N GLN A 56 5.42 18.33 -0.38
CA GLN A 56 5.74 18.39 1.05
C GLN A 56 4.68 19.17 1.83
N LYS A 57 4.31 20.38 1.38
CA LYS A 57 3.25 21.19 2.01
C LYS A 57 1.93 20.45 2.11
N LYS A 58 1.65 19.58 1.16
CA LYS A 58 0.42 18.79 1.18
C LYS A 58 0.55 17.63 2.17
N LEU A 59 1.66 16.92 2.19
CA LEU A 59 1.97 15.87 3.16
C LEU A 59 1.92 16.37 4.60
N GLU A 60 2.50 17.54 4.89
CA GLU A 60 2.53 18.13 6.22
C GLU A 60 1.13 18.42 6.80
N LYS A 61 0.12 18.57 5.95
CA LYS A 61 -1.29 18.71 6.36
C LYS A 61 -1.97 17.37 6.68
N HIS A 62 -1.33 16.26 6.31
CA HIS A 62 -1.90 14.92 6.41
C HIS A 62 -0.92 13.94 7.09
N PRO A 63 -0.71 14.01 8.42
CA PRO A 63 0.27 13.16 9.12
C PRO A 63 0.05 11.65 8.91
N SER A 64 -1.21 11.20 8.78
CA SER A 64 -1.51 9.80 8.47
C SER A 64 -0.93 9.34 7.13
N LYS A 65 -0.88 10.23 6.14
CA LYS A 65 -0.29 9.92 4.83
C LYS A 65 1.24 9.86 4.89
N ILE A 66 1.87 10.65 5.76
CA ILE A 66 3.31 10.55 6.04
C ILE A 66 3.61 9.18 6.65
N TRP A 67 2.79 8.74 7.60
CA TRP A 67 2.89 7.39 8.17
C TRP A 67 2.77 6.30 7.10
N SER A 68 1.76 6.38 6.23
CA SER A 68 1.57 5.42 5.15
C SER A 68 2.79 5.35 4.23
N LEU A 69 3.33 6.50 3.81
CA LEU A 69 4.55 6.56 2.99
C LEU A 69 5.78 6.00 3.72
N TYR A 70 5.90 6.27 5.03
CA TYR A 70 6.95 5.69 5.85
C TYR A 70 6.85 4.15 5.88
N LYS A 71 5.66 3.59 6.05
CA LYS A 71 5.43 2.13 6.02
C LYS A 71 5.68 1.54 4.64
N MET A 72 5.34 2.26 3.57
CA MET A 72 5.69 1.86 2.20
C MET A 72 7.22 1.77 2.04
N GLU A 73 7.96 2.77 2.51
CA GLU A 73 9.43 2.79 2.47
C GLU A 73 10.04 1.69 3.34
N GLU A 74 9.64 1.60 4.62
CA GLU A 74 10.15 0.62 5.59
C GLU A 74 9.99 -0.83 5.09
N THR A 75 8.92 -1.14 4.38
CA THR A 75 8.67 -2.46 3.83
C THR A 75 9.33 -2.72 2.47
N GLY A 76 10.07 -1.74 1.94
CA GLY A 76 10.83 -1.85 0.69
C GLY A 76 10.00 -1.62 -0.56
N GLY A 77 8.96 -0.79 -0.48
CA GLY A 77 8.12 -0.42 -1.61
C GLY A 77 8.74 0.63 -2.54
N GLU A 78 9.62 1.45 -2.00
CA GLU A 78 10.23 2.56 -2.74
C GLU A 78 9.19 3.49 -3.37
N PRO A 79 8.24 4.06 -2.55
CA PRO A 79 7.14 4.85 -3.09
C PRO A 79 7.64 6.04 -3.90
N ASN A 80 7.00 6.26 -5.07
CA ASN A 80 7.25 7.42 -5.92
C ASN A 80 5.92 7.95 -6.46
N ILE A 81 5.90 9.21 -6.91
CA ILE A 81 4.73 9.82 -7.54
C ILE A 81 4.66 9.31 -8.97
N ILE A 82 3.56 8.63 -9.31
CA ILE A 82 3.27 8.13 -10.64
C ILE A 82 2.23 8.97 -11.38
N GLY A 83 1.50 9.83 -10.68
CA GLY A 83 0.44 10.63 -11.27
C GLY A 83 -0.04 11.78 -10.38
N TYR A 84 -0.93 12.58 -10.96
CA TYR A 84 -1.63 13.66 -10.27
C TYR A 84 -3.07 13.72 -10.80
N ASP A 85 -4.03 13.55 -9.90
CA ASP A 85 -5.44 13.73 -10.24
C ASP A 85 -5.82 15.22 -10.11
N SER A 86 -6.12 15.86 -11.23
CA SER A 86 -6.49 17.27 -11.29
C SER A 86 -7.87 17.56 -10.70
N ASN A 87 -8.77 16.57 -10.64
CA ASN A 87 -10.12 16.72 -10.11
C ASN A 87 -10.09 16.73 -8.57
N SER A 88 -9.47 15.73 -7.97
CA SER A 88 -9.27 15.64 -6.52
C SER A 88 -8.09 16.48 -6.04
N LYS A 89 -7.22 16.93 -6.95
CA LYS A 89 -5.95 17.62 -6.67
C LYS A 89 -5.00 16.79 -5.82
N GLU A 90 -4.95 15.50 -6.05
CA GLU A 90 -4.15 14.55 -5.27
C GLU A 90 -2.95 14.04 -6.07
N TYR A 91 -1.80 13.97 -5.40
CA TYR A 91 -0.66 13.20 -5.91
C TYR A 91 -0.91 11.71 -5.69
N ILE A 92 -0.57 10.91 -6.68
CA ILE A 92 -0.73 9.46 -6.64
C ILE A 92 0.65 8.84 -6.43
N PHE A 93 0.89 8.33 -5.22
CA PHE A 93 2.08 7.55 -4.89
C PHE A 93 1.82 6.07 -5.12
N CYS A 94 2.81 5.37 -5.66
CA CYS A 94 2.78 3.93 -5.86
C CYS A 94 4.13 3.31 -5.46
N ASP A 95 4.11 2.06 -5.03
CA ASP A 95 5.32 1.28 -4.82
C ASP A 95 6.04 1.02 -6.16
N CYS A 96 7.23 1.59 -6.30
CA CYS A 96 8.04 1.53 -7.51
C CYS A 96 9.32 0.70 -7.35
N SER A 97 9.45 -0.12 -6.29
CA SER A 97 10.53 -1.10 -6.20
C SER A 97 10.45 -2.12 -7.36
N THR A 98 11.58 -2.55 -7.90
CA THR A 98 11.63 -3.44 -9.07
C THR A 98 10.87 -4.75 -8.87
N GLU A 99 10.90 -5.27 -7.66
CA GLU A 99 10.19 -6.50 -7.28
C GLU A 99 9.16 -6.20 -6.19
N SER A 100 8.14 -7.02 -6.05
CA SER A 100 7.15 -6.89 -4.96
C SER A 100 7.85 -6.64 -3.62
N PRO A 101 7.43 -5.66 -2.81
CA PRO A 101 8.14 -5.24 -1.60
C PRO A 101 8.47 -6.41 -0.67
N LYS A 102 9.75 -6.53 -0.29
CA LYS A 102 10.25 -7.69 0.44
C LYS A 102 9.54 -7.90 1.78
N GLY A 103 9.21 -6.83 2.47
CA GLY A 103 8.52 -6.86 3.77
C GLY A 103 7.05 -7.30 3.69
N ARG A 104 6.49 -7.40 2.47
CA ARG A 104 5.07 -7.70 2.23
C ARG A 104 4.84 -9.00 1.48
N ARG A 105 5.81 -9.90 1.41
CA ARG A 105 5.71 -11.20 0.73
C ARG A 105 5.23 -12.31 1.65
N SER A 106 4.85 -13.44 1.06
CA SER A 106 4.37 -14.64 1.77
C SER A 106 3.06 -14.41 2.53
N LEU A 107 2.12 -13.71 1.91
CA LEU A 107 0.81 -13.38 2.47
C LEU A 107 -0.32 -14.07 1.70
N CYS A 108 -1.38 -14.50 2.40
CA CYS A 108 -2.67 -14.78 1.78
C CYS A 108 -3.28 -13.48 1.23
N TYR A 109 -4.37 -13.59 0.47
CA TYR A 109 -5.02 -12.42 -0.07
C TYR A 109 -5.70 -11.57 1.01
N ASP A 110 -6.56 -12.18 1.82
CA ASP A 110 -7.33 -11.52 2.89
C ASP A 110 -7.45 -12.37 4.16
N ASP A 111 -8.02 -11.80 5.20
CA ASP A 111 -8.16 -12.45 6.50
C ASP A 111 -9.16 -13.62 6.48
N ALA A 112 -10.17 -13.59 5.62
CA ALA A 112 -11.08 -14.72 5.46
C ALA A 112 -10.33 -15.95 4.93
N ALA A 113 -9.46 -15.74 3.93
CA ALA A 113 -8.59 -16.79 3.40
C ALA A 113 -7.54 -17.25 4.43
N LEU A 114 -6.94 -16.31 5.17
CA LEU A 114 -6.00 -16.62 6.26
C LEU A 114 -6.64 -17.49 7.35
N ASN A 115 -7.86 -17.14 7.76
CA ASN A 115 -8.57 -17.84 8.83
C ASN A 115 -9.10 -19.22 8.38
N ALA A 116 -9.42 -19.39 7.11
CA ALA A 116 -9.84 -20.65 6.54
C ALA A 116 -8.73 -21.72 6.53
N ARG A 117 -7.45 -21.33 6.59
CA ARG A 117 -6.31 -22.25 6.62
C ARG A 117 -6.22 -22.97 7.96
N LYS A 118 -6.10 -24.29 7.93
CA LYS A 118 -5.90 -25.13 9.12
C LYS A 118 -4.42 -25.24 9.49
N GLU A 119 -3.56 -25.30 8.48
CA GLU A 119 -2.11 -25.52 8.65
C GLU A 119 -1.31 -24.52 7.84
N ASN A 120 -0.03 -24.33 8.21
CA ASN A 120 0.93 -23.48 7.50
C ASN A 120 0.38 -22.07 7.24
N LYS A 121 -0.21 -21.43 8.25
CA LYS A 121 -0.73 -20.07 8.12
C LYS A 121 0.42 -19.09 7.93
N PRO A 122 0.36 -18.22 6.90
CA PRO A 122 1.30 -17.10 6.78
C PRO A 122 1.10 -16.11 7.94
N LYS A 123 2.01 -15.13 8.05
CA LYS A 123 1.97 -14.13 9.14
C LYS A 123 0.77 -13.19 9.09
N GLY A 124 0.14 -13.06 7.92
CA GLY A 124 -0.97 -12.13 7.70
C GLY A 124 -1.54 -12.26 6.29
N SER A 125 -2.35 -11.30 5.93
CA SER A 125 -2.96 -11.16 4.62
C SER A 125 -2.58 -9.84 3.95
N ALA A 126 -2.68 -9.79 2.63
CA ALA A 126 -2.33 -8.59 1.86
C ALA A 126 -3.27 -7.43 2.16
N LEU A 127 -4.59 -7.67 2.19
CA LEU A 127 -5.57 -6.62 2.46
C LEU A 127 -5.45 -6.08 3.89
N SER A 128 -5.29 -6.94 4.89
CA SER A 128 -5.14 -6.50 6.28
C SER A 128 -3.87 -5.67 6.48
N MET A 129 -2.76 -6.11 5.88
CA MET A 129 -1.50 -5.35 5.97
C MET A 129 -1.59 -4.01 5.25
N ALA A 130 -2.26 -3.93 4.10
CA ALA A 130 -2.48 -2.68 3.39
C ALA A 130 -3.35 -1.71 4.22
N ASP A 131 -4.43 -2.20 4.83
CA ASP A 131 -5.29 -1.43 5.74
C ASP A 131 -4.50 -0.89 6.94
N GLU A 132 -3.69 -1.74 7.59
CA GLU A 132 -2.79 -1.32 8.67
C GLU A 132 -1.79 -0.24 8.27
N MET A 133 -1.34 -0.24 7.02
CA MET A 133 -0.44 0.76 6.46
C MET A 133 -1.19 2.01 5.96
N GLY A 134 -2.52 1.98 5.89
CA GLY A 134 -3.35 3.07 5.34
C GLY A 134 -3.16 3.28 3.84
N ILE A 135 -2.95 2.20 3.08
CA ILE A 135 -2.79 2.16 1.62
C ILE A 135 -3.78 1.18 0.99
N GLU A 136 -3.94 1.24 -0.31
CA GLU A 136 -4.77 0.31 -1.08
C GLU A 136 -3.90 -0.59 -1.96
N LEU A 137 -4.35 -1.81 -2.27
CA LEU A 137 -3.74 -2.61 -3.32
C LEU A 137 -4.03 -1.95 -4.68
N LEU A 138 -3.10 -2.11 -5.62
CA LEU A 138 -3.38 -1.75 -7.00
C LEU A 138 -4.50 -2.64 -7.57
N ASP A 139 -5.45 -2.05 -8.28
CA ASP A 139 -6.35 -2.81 -9.14
C ASP A 139 -5.64 -3.25 -10.44
N GLU A 140 -6.35 -3.95 -11.33
CA GLU A 140 -5.77 -4.46 -12.57
C GLU A 140 -5.29 -3.34 -13.49
N GLU A 141 -6.07 -2.26 -13.64
CA GLU A 141 -5.73 -1.13 -14.49
C GLU A 141 -4.49 -0.41 -13.97
N GLN A 142 -4.45 -0.09 -12.68
CA GLN A 142 -3.31 0.54 -12.01
C GLN A 142 -2.05 -0.33 -12.07
N TYR A 143 -2.21 -1.68 -12.02
CA TYR A 143 -1.08 -2.58 -12.17
C TYR A 143 -0.50 -2.55 -13.59
N PHE A 144 -1.35 -2.49 -14.63
CA PHE A 144 -0.91 -2.30 -16.00
C PHE A 144 -0.26 -0.92 -16.21
N GLU A 145 -0.85 0.16 -15.69
CA GLU A 145 -0.29 1.51 -15.75
C GLU A 145 1.11 1.58 -15.10
N LEU A 146 1.30 0.93 -13.95
CA LEU A 146 2.61 0.84 -13.32
C LEU A 146 3.63 0.16 -14.26
N GLN A 147 3.26 -0.91 -14.94
CA GLN A 147 4.15 -1.65 -15.84
C GLN A 147 4.57 -0.84 -17.08
N GLU A 148 3.81 0.20 -17.45
CA GLU A 148 4.21 1.13 -18.52
C GLU A 148 5.37 2.05 -18.09
N LEU A 149 5.55 2.25 -16.79
CA LEU A 149 6.62 3.10 -16.23
C LEU A 149 7.97 2.36 -16.11
N GLY A 150 7.98 1.03 -16.22
CA GLY A 150 9.19 0.23 -16.07
C GLY A 150 8.92 -1.26 -16.03
N ASN A 151 9.93 -2.03 -15.69
CA ASN A 151 9.82 -3.48 -15.55
C ASN A 151 9.69 -3.84 -14.07
N PHE A 152 8.50 -4.23 -13.64
CA PHE A 152 8.21 -4.61 -12.27
C PHE A 152 7.80 -6.08 -12.17
N ASP A 153 8.06 -6.72 -11.02
CA ASP A 153 7.69 -8.10 -10.74
C ASP A 153 8.20 -9.13 -11.78
N ILE A 154 9.45 -8.96 -12.23
CA ILE A 154 10.08 -9.90 -13.17
C ILE A 154 10.39 -11.25 -12.50
N LYS A 155 10.72 -11.22 -11.19
CA LYS A 155 11.04 -12.42 -10.38
C LYS A 155 9.97 -12.72 -9.33
N THR A 156 9.12 -11.75 -9.04
CA THR A 156 8.06 -11.82 -8.04
C THR A 156 6.69 -11.75 -8.69
N SER A 157 5.65 -11.76 -7.88
CA SER A 157 4.29 -11.43 -8.25
C SER A 157 3.63 -10.60 -7.14
N SER A 158 2.61 -9.84 -7.47
CA SER A 158 1.86 -9.01 -6.53
C SER A 158 0.38 -9.32 -6.59
N TRP A 159 -0.25 -9.51 -5.43
CA TRP A 159 -1.69 -9.52 -5.31
C TRP A 159 -2.27 -8.22 -5.85
N VAL A 160 -3.36 -8.33 -6.60
CA VAL A 160 -4.11 -7.23 -7.20
C VAL A 160 -5.48 -7.17 -6.55
N LEU A 161 -6.04 -5.98 -6.37
CA LEU A 161 -7.37 -5.80 -5.82
C LEU A 161 -8.38 -6.58 -6.66
N THR A 162 -9.05 -7.52 -6.00
CA THR A 162 -9.92 -8.50 -6.64
C THR A 162 -11.37 -8.12 -6.40
N ASP A 163 -12.17 -8.09 -7.46
CA ASP A 163 -13.60 -7.83 -7.33
C ASP A 163 -14.33 -8.91 -6.51
N SER A 164 -15.50 -8.54 -5.99
CA SER A 164 -16.30 -9.41 -5.13
C SER A 164 -16.84 -10.65 -5.85
N GLU A 165 -17.02 -10.61 -7.18
CA GLU A 165 -17.56 -11.75 -7.92
C GLU A 165 -16.54 -12.89 -7.99
N ILE A 166 -15.27 -12.58 -8.19
CA ILE A 166 -14.17 -13.54 -8.16
C ILE A 166 -13.91 -13.98 -6.73
N ARG A 167 -13.84 -12.99 -5.80
CA ARG A 167 -13.51 -13.29 -4.40
C ARG A 167 -14.55 -14.19 -3.72
N ASN A 168 -15.84 -13.99 -3.98
CA ASN A 168 -16.91 -14.81 -3.44
C ASN A 168 -16.89 -16.27 -3.92
N LYS A 169 -16.22 -16.53 -5.06
CA LYS A 169 -15.96 -17.89 -5.57
C LYS A 169 -14.67 -18.50 -5.01
N GLY A 170 -14.00 -17.82 -4.07
CA GLY A 170 -12.78 -18.30 -3.42
C GLY A 170 -11.48 -17.88 -4.11
N GLY A 171 -11.56 -17.14 -5.23
CA GLY A 171 -10.40 -16.69 -6.02
C GLY A 171 -9.82 -15.38 -5.52
N ALA A 172 -8.60 -15.08 -5.96
CA ALA A 172 -7.97 -13.77 -5.91
C ALA A 172 -7.01 -13.60 -7.08
N LEU A 173 -6.84 -12.34 -7.53
CA LEU A 173 -6.02 -11.97 -8.67
C LEU A 173 -4.60 -11.60 -8.24
N PHE A 174 -3.63 -11.90 -9.09
CA PHE A 174 -2.25 -11.44 -8.94
C PHE A 174 -1.61 -11.19 -10.29
N GLY A 175 -0.66 -10.25 -10.33
CA GLY A 175 0.08 -9.90 -11.53
C GLY A 175 1.56 -10.21 -11.45
N ASP A 176 2.18 -10.42 -12.60
CA ASP A 176 3.63 -10.46 -12.79
C ASP A 176 4.03 -10.02 -14.20
N SER A 177 5.33 -9.86 -14.43
CA SER A 177 5.90 -9.59 -15.75
C SER A 177 6.82 -10.71 -16.17
N ARG A 178 6.50 -11.37 -17.30
CA ARG A 178 7.31 -12.44 -17.86
C ARG A 178 7.41 -12.29 -19.37
N TYR A 179 8.54 -12.64 -19.92
CA TYR A 179 8.76 -12.63 -21.39
C TYR A 179 8.48 -11.27 -22.04
N GLY A 180 8.69 -10.15 -21.31
CA GLY A 180 8.40 -8.81 -21.80
C GLY A 180 6.90 -8.46 -21.86
N ARG A 181 6.04 -9.19 -21.15
CA ARG A 181 4.60 -8.94 -21.04
C ARG A 181 4.13 -8.98 -19.61
N THR A 182 3.14 -8.16 -19.31
CA THR A 182 2.39 -8.18 -18.07
C THR A 182 1.26 -9.19 -18.17
N PHE A 183 1.08 -9.96 -17.11
CA PHE A 183 0.02 -10.95 -16.99
C PHE A 183 -0.74 -10.75 -15.68
N ILE A 184 -2.06 -10.91 -15.74
CA ILE A 184 -2.92 -11.06 -14.57
C ILE A 184 -3.40 -12.50 -14.55
N TYR A 185 -3.22 -13.15 -13.40
CA TYR A 185 -3.61 -14.52 -13.13
C TYR A 185 -4.56 -14.59 -11.94
N HIS A 186 -5.02 -15.78 -11.67
CA HIS A 186 -5.83 -16.07 -10.49
C HIS A 186 -5.24 -17.23 -9.68
N ASN A 187 -5.58 -17.25 -8.40
CA ASN A 187 -5.32 -18.39 -7.51
C ASN A 187 -6.39 -18.44 -6.44
N GLY A 188 -6.46 -19.52 -5.65
CA GLY A 188 -7.24 -19.50 -4.42
C GLY A 188 -6.71 -18.39 -3.49
N ALA A 189 -7.60 -17.63 -2.86
CA ALA A 189 -7.22 -16.52 -2.01
C ALA A 189 -6.37 -16.95 -0.79
N GLU A 190 -6.48 -18.22 -0.37
CA GLU A 190 -5.68 -18.83 0.70
C GLU A 190 -4.25 -19.18 0.29
N SER A 191 -3.95 -19.15 -1.01
CA SER A 191 -2.61 -19.47 -1.53
C SER A 191 -1.62 -18.39 -1.15
N TYR A 192 -0.37 -18.78 -0.87
CA TYR A 192 0.73 -17.83 -0.71
C TYR A 192 2.04 -18.45 -1.20
N TYR A 193 2.95 -17.60 -1.65
CA TYR A 193 4.25 -18.01 -2.16
C TYR A 193 5.33 -17.03 -1.63
N ALA A 194 6.53 -17.52 -1.44
CA ALA A 194 7.64 -16.71 -0.94
C ALA A 194 7.94 -15.47 -1.82
N ALA A 195 7.67 -15.56 -3.11
CA ALA A 195 7.86 -14.50 -4.08
C ALA A 195 6.59 -13.67 -4.35
N ARG A 196 5.47 -13.94 -3.67
CA ARG A 196 4.24 -13.18 -3.84
C ARG A 196 3.99 -12.24 -2.67
N GLY A 197 3.84 -10.97 -2.98
CA GLY A 197 3.45 -9.92 -2.04
C GLY A 197 2.32 -9.08 -2.58
N PHE A 198 2.36 -7.79 -2.34
CA PHE A 198 1.46 -6.79 -2.94
C PHE A 198 2.16 -5.44 -3.07
N ARG A 199 1.68 -4.63 -4.00
CA ARG A 199 2.06 -3.23 -4.17
C ARG A 199 0.93 -2.35 -3.71
N GLY A 200 1.29 -1.23 -3.09
CA GLY A 200 0.34 -0.26 -2.60
C GLY A 200 0.29 1.01 -3.43
N ILE A 201 -0.88 1.63 -3.40
CA ILE A 201 -1.14 2.97 -3.94
C ILE A 201 -1.66 3.86 -2.83
N LEU A 202 -1.30 5.14 -2.86
CA LEU A 202 -1.69 6.13 -1.88
C LEU A 202 -1.99 7.46 -2.56
N ARG A 203 -3.15 8.02 -2.31
CA ARG A 203 -3.53 9.37 -2.75
C ARG A 203 -3.30 10.39 -1.63
N VAL A 204 -2.66 11.49 -1.99
CA VAL A 204 -2.27 12.56 -1.06
C VAL A 204 -2.73 13.90 -1.57
#